data_35694cdc98a5811953936adf8602445b
#
_entry.id   35694cdc98a5811953936adf8602445b
#
_cell.length_a   1.000
_cell.length_b   1.000
_cell.length_c   1.000
_cell.angle_alpha   90.00
_cell.angle_beta   90.00
_cell.angle_gamma   90.00
#
_symmetry.space_group_name_H-M   'P 1'
#
loop_
_entity.id
_entity.type
_entity.pdbx_description
1 polymer ?
#
loop_
_entity_poly.entity_id
_entity_poly.type
_entity_poly.pdbx_seq_one_letter_code
_entity_poly.pdbx_strand_id
1 'polypeptide(L)'
;QEEAAGMISQMEFVRRVDVQTETIERYVREGLLMPDLVVPMSEHRTFKYFKEETLQKYAEQYGWTLIDDSNRKDLFLEMVRQMDMSYSYKPVLLKAVLLFADDEGRVKLSDIVTYFREFYEARRAAGLVVEKANSIYAKGGYTDAQAQRNILSNPFKRFEDMQMLHHTKTL
;
A
#
# COMPACT_ATOMS: atom_id res chain seq x y z
N GLN A 1 -6.09 -26.53 7.72
CA GLN A 1 -7.05 -25.49 7.25
C GLN A 1 -8.21 -25.27 8.23
N GLU A 2 -8.66 -26.34 8.94
CA GLU A 2 -9.74 -26.21 9.92
C GLU A 2 -9.33 -25.39 11.15
N GLU A 3 -8.08 -25.47 11.61
CA GLU A 3 -7.60 -24.74 12.78
C GLU A 3 -7.52 -23.20 12.60
N ALA A 4 -7.47 -22.71 11.37
CA ALA A 4 -7.48 -21.28 11.04
C ALA A 4 -8.89 -20.72 10.77
N ALA A 5 -9.94 -21.55 10.91
CA ALA A 5 -11.30 -21.09 10.66
C ALA A 5 -11.69 -19.98 11.66
N GLY A 6 -12.11 -18.82 11.16
CA GLY A 6 -12.44 -17.65 11.95
C GLY A 6 -11.26 -16.80 12.42
N MET A 7 -10.03 -17.15 12.01
CA MET A 7 -8.85 -16.31 12.25
C MET A 7 -8.53 -15.45 11.01
N ILE A 8 -7.92 -14.29 11.24
CA ILE A 8 -7.43 -13.40 10.20
C ILE A 8 -5.96 -13.71 9.88
N SER A 9 -5.59 -13.68 8.61
CA SER A 9 -4.19 -13.82 8.19
C SER A 9 -3.38 -12.57 8.57
N GLN A 10 -2.04 -12.69 8.60
CA GLN A 10 -1.16 -11.52 8.83
C GLN A 10 -1.41 -10.42 7.78
N MET A 11 -1.73 -10.77 6.54
CA MET A 11 -2.07 -9.81 5.50
C MET A 11 -3.38 -9.07 5.81
N GLU A 12 -4.39 -9.78 6.29
CA GLU A 12 -5.65 -9.18 6.72
C GLU A 12 -5.45 -8.29 7.96
N PHE A 13 -4.62 -8.73 8.91
CA PHE A 13 -4.24 -7.92 10.07
C PHE A 13 -3.66 -6.56 9.65
N VAL A 14 -2.70 -6.56 8.70
CA VAL A 14 -2.09 -5.34 8.14
C VAL A 14 -3.15 -4.40 7.51
N ARG A 15 -4.14 -4.96 6.83
CA ARG A 15 -5.20 -4.19 6.17
C ARG A 15 -6.17 -3.52 7.14
N ARG A 16 -6.22 -4.01 8.37
CA ARG A 16 -7.19 -3.58 9.39
C ARG A 16 -6.62 -2.61 10.42
N VAL A 17 -5.36 -2.23 10.29
CA VAL A 17 -4.70 -1.26 11.17
C VAL A 17 -4.07 -0.12 10.36
N ASP A 18 -4.12 1.10 10.89
CA ASP A 18 -3.45 2.26 10.29
C ASP A 18 -1.95 2.29 10.64
N VAL A 19 -1.25 1.22 10.24
CA VAL A 19 0.18 1.05 10.50
C VAL A 19 0.86 0.52 9.25
N GLN A 20 2.11 0.89 9.03
CA GLN A 20 2.88 0.42 7.89
C GLN A 20 3.14 -1.09 7.98
N THR A 21 3.03 -1.77 6.84
CA THR A 21 3.25 -3.22 6.72
C THR A 21 4.58 -3.65 7.33
N GLU A 22 5.65 -2.90 7.06
CA GLU A 22 7.00 -3.14 7.56
C GLU A 22 7.08 -3.09 9.09
N THR A 23 6.27 -2.26 9.73
CA THR A 23 6.18 -2.20 11.19
C THR A 23 5.55 -3.45 11.76
N ILE A 24 4.45 -3.93 11.17
CA ILE A 24 3.80 -5.18 11.59
C ILE A 24 4.74 -6.36 11.38
N GLU A 25 5.39 -6.46 10.22
CA GLU A 25 6.37 -7.52 9.93
C GLU A 25 7.53 -7.52 10.91
N ARG A 26 8.05 -6.35 11.26
CA ARG A 26 9.09 -6.19 12.27
C ARG A 26 8.62 -6.65 13.64
N TYR A 27 7.44 -6.22 14.10
CA TYR A 27 6.89 -6.59 15.40
C TYR A 27 6.67 -8.10 15.53
N VAL A 28 6.20 -8.74 14.46
CA VAL A 28 6.06 -10.20 14.40
C VAL A 28 7.45 -10.88 14.48
N ARG A 29 8.43 -10.38 13.76
CA ARG A 29 9.80 -10.93 13.75
C ARG A 29 10.49 -10.75 15.11
N GLU A 30 10.27 -9.64 15.78
CA GLU A 30 10.85 -9.31 17.08
C GLU A 30 10.07 -9.92 18.25
N GLY A 31 8.97 -10.64 17.99
CA GLY A 31 8.13 -11.25 19.01
C GLY A 31 7.27 -10.25 19.82
N LEU A 32 7.19 -8.99 19.36
CA LEU A 32 6.35 -7.96 19.96
C LEU A 32 4.87 -8.14 19.62
N LEU A 33 4.60 -8.83 18.51
CA LEU A 33 3.27 -9.21 18.02
C LEU A 33 3.26 -10.71 17.77
N MET A 34 2.62 -11.46 18.66
CA MET A 34 2.60 -12.92 18.61
C MET A 34 1.37 -13.42 17.86
N PRO A 35 1.52 -14.19 16.78
CA PRO A 35 0.39 -14.85 16.14
C PRO A 35 -0.21 -15.92 17.04
N ASP A 36 -1.53 -16.11 16.96
CA ASP A 36 -2.24 -17.17 17.67
C ASP A 36 -2.01 -18.55 17.06
N LEU A 37 -1.77 -18.60 15.75
CA LEU A 37 -1.48 -19.82 15.01
C LEU A 37 -0.40 -19.56 13.94
N VAL A 38 0.57 -20.46 13.86
CA VAL A 38 1.61 -20.48 12.82
C VAL A 38 1.52 -21.80 12.08
N VAL A 39 1.23 -21.73 10.78
CA VAL A 39 1.11 -22.91 9.91
C VAL A 39 2.31 -22.96 8.97
N PRO A 40 3.20 -23.97 9.08
CA PRO A 40 4.29 -24.16 8.16
C PRO A 40 3.76 -24.59 6.78
N MET A 41 4.25 -23.95 5.73
CA MET A 41 3.92 -24.30 4.33
C MET A 41 5.09 -24.95 3.61
N SER A 42 6.34 -24.61 3.97
CA SER A 42 7.57 -25.17 3.47
C SER A 42 8.70 -24.88 4.46
N GLU A 43 9.91 -25.38 4.21
CA GLU A 43 11.10 -25.11 5.06
C GLU A 43 11.36 -23.60 5.31
N HIS A 44 10.88 -22.73 4.40
CA HIS A 44 11.16 -21.29 4.49
C HIS A 44 9.89 -20.41 4.49
N ARG A 45 8.70 -21.02 4.52
CA ARG A 45 7.42 -20.28 4.48
C ARG A 45 6.47 -20.73 5.58
N THR A 46 6.00 -19.77 6.36
CA THR A 46 4.96 -19.96 7.36
C THR A 46 3.81 -18.98 7.12
N PHE A 47 2.58 -19.44 7.29
CA PHE A 47 1.43 -18.56 7.43
C PHE A 47 1.17 -18.30 8.91
N LYS A 48 0.86 -17.04 9.21
CA LYS A 48 0.56 -16.57 10.56
C LYS A 48 -0.87 -16.08 10.61
N TYR A 49 -1.60 -16.51 11.62
CA TYR A 49 -3.00 -16.17 11.83
C TYR A 49 -3.20 -15.58 13.22
N PHE A 50 -4.17 -14.68 13.31
CA PHE A 50 -4.51 -13.96 14.53
C PHE A 50 -6.01 -14.07 14.78
N LYS A 51 -6.40 -14.10 16.03
CA LYS A 51 -7.79 -13.97 16.43
C LYS A 51 -8.22 -12.51 16.38
N GLU A 52 -9.51 -12.26 16.26
CA GLU A 52 -10.06 -10.92 16.30
C GLU A 52 -9.72 -10.19 17.61
N GLU A 53 -9.79 -10.89 18.74
CA GLU A 53 -9.43 -10.34 20.03
C GLU A 53 -7.94 -9.97 20.12
N THR A 54 -7.08 -10.72 19.44
CA THR A 54 -5.65 -10.45 19.37
C THR A 54 -5.37 -9.18 18.57
N LEU A 55 -6.08 -8.97 17.46
CA LEU A 55 -6.02 -7.72 16.69
C LEU A 55 -6.40 -6.52 17.58
N GLN A 56 -7.55 -6.60 18.25
CA GLN A 56 -8.03 -5.54 19.14
C GLN A 56 -7.05 -5.25 20.26
N LYS A 57 -6.57 -6.28 20.95
CA LYS A 57 -5.58 -6.18 22.03
C LYS A 57 -4.33 -5.43 21.60
N TYR A 58 -3.75 -5.78 20.44
CA TYR A 58 -2.53 -5.12 19.99
C TYR A 58 -2.80 -3.71 19.44
N ALA A 59 -3.97 -3.47 18.83
CA ALA A 59 -4.37 -2.12 18.44
C ALA A 59 -4.45 -1.19 19.67
N GLU A 60 -5.07 -1.62 20.75
CA GLU A 60 -5.11 -0.88 22.01
C GLU A 60 -3.72 -0.72 22.64
N GLN A 61 -2.95 -1.80 22.73
CA GLN A 61 -1.61 -1.80 23.34
C GLN A 61 -0.65 -0.82 22.68
N TYR A 62 -0.72 -0.69 21.35
CA TYR A 62 0.19 0.15 20.57
C TYR A 62 -0.45 1.45 20.12
N GLY A 63 -1.70 1.72 20.46
CA GLY A 63 -2.42 2.92 20.06
C GLY A 63 -2.71 2.97 18.55
N TRP A 64 -2.90 1.82 17.89
CA TRP A 64 -3.22 1.75 16.47
C TRP A 64 -4.71 1.96 16.22
N THR A 65 -5.03 2.68 15.17
CA THR A 65 -6.43 2.85 14.74
C THR A 65 -6.85 1.65 13.91
N LEU A 66 -7.94 1.00 14.30
CA LEU A 66 -8.59 -0.02 13.47
C LEU A 66 -9.28 0.64 12.28
N ILE A 67 -9.07 0.10 11.09
CA ILE A 67 -9.66 0.58 9.84
C ILE A 67 -10.94 -0.22 9.57
N ASP A 68 -12.05 0.48 9.46
CA ASP A 68 -13.34 -0.06 9.06
C ASP A 68 -14.04 0.87 8.04
N ASP A 69 -15.23 0.48 7.59
CA ASP A 69 -15.96 1.25 6.59
C ASP A 69 -16.39 2.63 7.11
N SER A 70 -16.55 2.81 8.43
CA SER A 70 -17.01 4.06 9.03
C SER A 70 -15.90 5.13 9.05
N ASN A 71 -14.65 4.75 9.23
CA ASN A 71 -13.52 5.67 9.40
C ASN A 71 -12.53 5.71 8.21
N ARG A 72 -12.64 4.78 7.25
CA ARG A 72 -11.71 4.66 6.11
C ARG A 72 -11.56 5.95 5.32
N LYS A 73 -12.68 6.65 5.07
CA LYS A 73 -12.67 7.92 4.36
C LYS A 73 -11.91 9.01 5.12
N ASP A 74 -12.14 9.12 6.42
CA ASP A 74 -11.51 10.14 7.25
C ASP A 74 -10.01 9.87 7.42
N LEU A 75 -9.62 8.62 7.61
CA LEU A 75 -8.22 8.19 7.63
C LEU A 75 -7.52 8.47 6.30
N PHE A 76 -8.21 8.25 5.18
CA PHE A 76 -7.67 8.62 3.86
C PHE A 76 -7.46 10.12 3.73
N LEU A 77 -8.45 10.94 4.11
CA LEU A 77 -8.34 12.39 4.05
C LEU A 77 -7.23 12.91 4.96
N GLU A 78 -7.09 12.34 6.14
CA GLU A 78 -6.02 12.68 7.08
C GLU A 78 -4.65 12.30 6.51
N MET A 79 -4.50 11.09 5.96
CA MET A 79 -3.27 10.68 5.26
C MET A 79 -2.92 11.66 4.12
N VAL A 80 -3.92 12.11 3.34
CA VAL A 80 -3.71 13.08 2.25
C VAL A 80 -3.30 14.46 2.81
N ARG A 81 -3.84 14.89 3.94
CA ARG A 81 -3.49 16.17 4.58
C ARG A 81 -2.10 16.17 5.19
N GLN A 82 -1.76 15.11 5.91
CA GLN A 82 -0.47 14.99 6.60
C GLN A 82 0.69 14.73 5.65
N MET A 83 0.42 14.10 4.52
CA MET A 83 1.33 13.76 3.42
C MET A 83 2.82 13.84 3.76
N ASP A 84 3.28 13.05 4.72
CA ASP A 84 4.71 12.82 4.92
C ASP A 84 5.23 11.99 3.75
N MET A 85 5.75 12.70 2.74
CA MET A 85 6.13 12.09 1.48
C MET A 85 7.62 12.18 1.24
N SER A 86 8.24 11.03 1.31
CA SER A 86 9.62 10.89 0.84
C SER A 86 9.75 11.11 -0.67
N TYR A 87 8.69 10.83 -1.45
CA TYR A 87 8.60 10.95 -2.92
C TYR A 87 7.24 11.52 -3.32
N SER A 88 7.16 12.15 -4.49
CA SER A 88 5.90 12.67 -5.04
C SER A 88 4.96 11.60 -5.62
N TYR A 89 5.30 10.32 -5.49
CA TYR A 89 4.56 9.22 -6.14
C TYR A 89 3.10 9.09 -5.71
N LYS A 90 2.81 9.25 -4.41
CA LYS A 90 1.43 9.14 -3.90
C LYS A 90 0.49 10.21 -4.47
N PRO A 91 0.81 11.52 -4.41
CA PRO A 91 -0.05 12.55 -5.01
C PRO A 91 -0.14 12.43 -6.53
N VAL A 92 0.93 12.00 -7.21
CA VAL A 92 0.89 11.79 -8.66
C VAL A 92 -0.06 10.62 -8.99
N LEU A 93 -0.01 9.52 -8.22
CA LEU A 93 -0.96 8.41 -8.37
C LEU A 93 -2.40 8.84 -8.13
N LEU A 94 -2.68 9.53 -7.02
CA LEU A 94 -4.03 10.01 -6.72
C LEU A 94 -4.56 10.94 -7.80
N LYS A 95 -3.72 11.86 -8.30
CA LYS A 95 -4.10 12.75 -9.38
C LYS A 95 -4.39 11.98 -10.67
N ALA A 96 -3.59 10.98 -11.02
CA ALA A 96 -3.85 10.12 -12.18
C ALA A 96 -5.20 9.37 -12.02
N VAL A 97 -5.44 8.77 -10.85
CA VAL A 97 -6.70 8.07 -10.57
C VAL A 97 -7.90 9.01 -10.72
N LEU A 98 -7.84 10.21 -10.13
CA LEU A 98 -8.93 11.18 -10.22
C LEU A 98 -9.17 11.71 -11.65
N LEU A 99 -8.13 11.77 -12.49
CA LEU A 99 -8.24 12.26 -13.86
C LEU A 99 -8.80 11.22 -14.83
N PHE A 100 -8.51 9.94 -14.60
CA PHE A 100 -8.80 8.86 -15.55
C PHE A 100 -9.82 7.85 -15.06
N ALA A 101 -10.37 8.02 -13.84
CA ALA A 101 -11.42 7.16 -13.34
C ALA A 101 -12.68 7.26 -14.20
N ASP A 102 -13.22 6.10 -14.59
CA ASP A 102 -14.54 6.01 -15.19
C ASP A 102 -15.65 6.17 -14.13
N ASP A 103 -16.91 6.11 -14.56
CA ASP A 103 -18.09 6.28 -13.66
C ASP A 103 -18.18 5.19 -12.58
N GLU A 104 -17.53 4.04 -12.78
CA GLU A 104 -17.42 2.98 -11.79
C GLU A 104 -16.13 3.05 -10.95
N GLY A 105 -15.34 4.11 -11.10
CA GLY A 105 -14.09 4.33 -10.37
C GLY A 105 -12.92 3.45 -10.85
N ARG A 106 -12.98 2.90 -12.06
CA ARG A 106 -11.92 2.05 -12.63
C ARG A 106 -10.96 2.87 -13.46
N VAL A 107 -9.67 2.56 -13.38
CA VAL A 107 -8.61 3.20 -14.16
C VAL A 107 -7.71 2.13 -14.78
N LYS A 108 -7.37 2.31 -16.05
CA LYS A 108 -6.38 1.46 -16.70
C LYS A 108 -4.99 1.79 -16.17
N LEU A 109 -4.25 0.75 -15.80
CA LEU A 109 -2.88 0.92 -15.31
C LEU A 109 -1.96 1.58 -16.37
N SER A 110 -2.20 1.33 -17.65
CA SER A 110 -1.50 1.99 -18.76
C SER A 110 -1.63 3.51 -18.72
N ASP A 111 -2.81 4.02 -18.39
CA ASP A 111 -3.08 5.47 -18.34
C ASP A 111 -2.35 6.10 -17.16
N ILE A 112 -2.30 5.40 -16.02
CA ILE A 112 -1.50 5.82 -14.86
C ILE A 112 -0.01 5.86 -15.22
N VAL A 113 0.52 4.84 -15.90
CA VAL A 113 1.93 4.76 -16.32
C VAL A 113 2.26 5.91 -17.26
N THR A 114 1.40 6.18 -18.25
CA THR A 114 1.55 7.31 -19.19
C THR A 114 1.57 8.63 -18.45
N TYR A 115 0.63 8.84 -17.52
CA TYR A 115 0.57 10.06 -16.72
C TYR A 115 1.82 10.28 -15.87
N PHE A 116 2.35 9.24 -15.23
CA PHE A 116 3.60 9.33 -14.47
C PHE A 116 4.77 9.77 -15.37
N ARG A 117 4.88 9.17 -16.56
CA ARG A 117 5.89 9.56 -17.54
C ARG A 117 5.76 11.02 -17.92
N GLU A 118 4.60 11.44 -18.40
CA GLU A 118 4.34 12.82 -18.83
C GLU A 118 4.59 13.83 -17.72
N PHE A 119 4.15 13.53 -16.49
CA PHE A 119 4.35 14.39 -15.34
C PHE A 119 5.83 14.63 -15.05
N TYR A 120 6.65 13.58 -15.01
CA TYR A 120 8.07 13.72 -14.71
C TYR A 120 8.89 14.26 -15.88
N GLU A 121 8.51 13.97 -17.10
CA GLU A 121 9.12 14.56 -18.30
C GLU A 121 8.82 16.06 -18.41
N ALA A 122 7.59 16.48 -18.13
CA ALA A 122 7.23 17.90 -18.08
C ALA A 122 8.05 18.67 -17.03
N ARG A 123 8.24 18.09 -15.82
CA ARG A 123 9.11 18.70 -14.79
C ARG A 123 10.55 18.83 -15.27
N ARG A 124 11.08 17.81 -15.93
CA ARG A 124 12.43 17.83 -16.52
C ARG A 124 12.57 18.90 -17.58
N ALA A 125 11.62 18.98 -18.50
CA ALA A 125 11.61 19.99 -19.58
C ALA A 125 11.53 21.43 -19.02
N ALA A 126 10.84 21.61 -17.89
CA ALA A 126 10.74 22.90 -17.19
C ALA A 126 11.97 23.23 -16.32
N GLY A 127 13.00 22.38 -16.29
CA GLY A 127 14.19 22.57 -15.43
C GLY A 127 13.91 22.41 -13.92
N LEU A 128 12.77 21.81 -13.55
CA LEU A 128 12.40 21.57 -12.15
C LEU A 128 13.06 20.29 -11.63
N VAL A 129 13.20 20.21 -10.30
CA VAL A 129 13.60 18.96 -9.66
C VAL A 129 12.55 17.88 -9.97
N VAL A 130 12.95 16.85 -10.70
CA VAL A 130 12.05 15.76 -11.11
C VAL A 130 11.60 14.96 -9.90
N GLU A 131 12.56 14.42 -9.16
CA GLU A 131 12.35 13.62 -7.95
C GLU A 131 13.72 13.45 -7.23
N LYS A 132 13.79 12.71 -6.12
CA LYS A 132 15.06 12.35 -5.48
C LYS A 132 15.98 11.60 -6.45
N ALA A 133 17.29 11.82 -6.35
CA ALA A 133 18.29 11.33 -7.30
C ALA A 133 18.30 9.79 -7.48
N ASN A 134 17.87 9.03 -6.49
CA ASN A 134 17.76 7.56 -6.57
C ASN A 134 16.49 7.06 -7.26
N SER A 135 15.52 7.95 -7.54
CA SER A 135 14.30 7.61 -8.26
C SER A 135 14.58 7.20 -9.70
N ILE A 136 13.82 6.23 -10.23
CA ILE A 136 13.87 5.87 -11.66
C ILE A 136 13.49 7.05 -12.54
N TYR A 137 12.55 7.90 -12.09
CA TYR A 137 12.09 9.08 -12.81
C TYR A 137 13.17 10.17 -12.87
N ALA A 138 13.95 10.37 -11.80
CA ALA A 138 15.07 11.30 -11.81
C ALA A 138 16.21 10.82 -12.71
N LYS A 139 16.53 9.54 -12.68
CA LYS A 139 17.56 8.92 -13.53
C LYS A 139 17.20 8.96 -15.02
N GLY A 140 15.91 8.78 -15.34
CA GLY A 140 15.44 8.66 -16.72
C GLY A 140 15.78 7.31 -17.38
N GLY A 141 15.41 7.17 -18.65
CA GLY A 141 15.70 5.94 -19.42
C GLY A 141 14.95 4.68 -18.97
N TYR A 142 13.95 4.80 -18.12
CA TYR A 142 13.13 3.68 -17.65
C TYR A 142 12.08 3.25 -18.69
N THR A 143 11.75 1.97 -18.71
CA THR A 143 10.68 1.39 -19.53
C THR A 143 9.32 1.50 -18.83
N ASP A 144 8.22 1.33 -19.59
CA ASP A 144 6.87 1.28 -19.02
C ASP A 144 6.72 0.15 -18.00
N ALA A 145 7.33 -1.00 -18.27
CA ALA A 145 7.33 -2.12 -17.32
C ALA A 145 8.04 -1.78 -16.00
N GLN A 146 9.09 -0.96 -16.04
CA GLN A 146 9.77 -0.48 -14.83
C GLN A 146 8.93 0.56 -14.08
N ALA A 147 8.29 1.49 -14.81
CA ALA A 147 7.37 2.45 -14.23
C ALA A 147 6.17 1.75 -13.58
N GLN A 148 5.53 0.81 -14.27
CA GLN A 148 4.43 0.00 -13.76
C GLN A 148 4.80 -0.73 -12.46
N ARG A 149 5.96 -1.39 -12.44
CA ARG A 149 6.46 -2.10 -11.27
C ARG A 149 6.70 -1.14 -10.09
N ASN A 150 7.28 0.02 -10.35
CA ASN A 150 7.50 1.05 -9.33
C ASN A 150 6.18 1.57 -8.77
N ILE A 151 5.19 1.88 -9.61
CA ILE A 151 3.87 2.37 -9.21
C ILE A 151 3.17 1.34 -8.31
N LEU A 152 3.13 0.07 -8.73
CA LEU A 152 2.46 -1.00 -7.99
C LEU A 152 3.15 -1.33 -6.66
N SER A 153 4.48 -1.30 -6.62
CA SER A 153 5.24 -1.71 -5.42
C SER A 153 5.37 -0.61 -4.36
N ASN A 154 5.21 0.66 -4.73
CA ASN A 154 5.44 1.77 -3.80
C ASN A 154 4.16 2.58 -3.53
N PRO A 155 3.68 3.50 -4.41
CA PRO A 155 2.52 4.30 -4.01
C PRO A 155 1.24 3.47 -3.94
N PHE A 156 1.01 2.57 -4.90
CA PHE A 156 -0.21 1.79 -4.99
C PHE A 156 -0.37 0.81 -3.82
N LYS A 157 0.71 0.11 -3.46
CA LYS A 157 0.67 -0.88 -2.38
C LYS A 157 0.13 -0.29 -1.07
N ARG A 158 0.49 0.94 -0.72
CA ARG A 158 -0.03 1.59 0.49
C ARG A 158 -1.54 1.81 0.43
N PHE A 159 -2.07 2.24 -0.71
CA PHE A 159 -3.51 2.42 -0.90
C PHE A 159 -4.26 1.08 -0.96
N GLU A 160 -3.63 0.04 -1.51
CA GLU A 160 -4.17 -1.31 -1.51
C GLU A 160 -4.21 -1.89 -0.09
N ASP A 161 -3.17 -1.73 0.70
CA ASP A 161 -3.12 -2.17 2.11
C ASP A 161 -4.21 -1.48 2.95
N MET A 162 -4.54 -0.22 2.65
CA MET A 162 -5.66 0.51 3.27
C MET A 162 -7.03 0.21 2.63
N GLN A 163 -7.12 -0.72 1.70
CA GLN A 163 -8.33 -1.09 0.95
C GLN A 163 -9.00 0.08 0.20
N MET A 164 -8.22 1.06 -0.22
CA MET A 164 -8.69 2.22 -0.98
C MET A 164 -8.62 2.01 -2.48
N LEU A 165 -7.64 1.25 -2.95
CA LEU A 165 -7.46 0.86 -4.33
C LEU A 165 -7.29 -0.65 -4.42
N HIS A 166 -7.77 -1.24 -5.53
CA HIS A 166 -7.59 -2.65 -5.82
C HIS A 166 -7.01 -2.83 -7.21
N HIS A 167 -6.07 -3.76 -7.35
CA HIS A 167 -5.51 -4.15 -8.63
C HIS A 167 -6.12 -5.45 -9.10
N THR A 168 -6.84 -5.41 -10.22
CA THR A 168 -7.36 -6.60 -10.91
C THR A 168 -6.51 -6.90 -12.13
N LYS A 169 -6.11 -8.15 -12.30
CA LYS A 169 -5.53 -8.61 -13.57
C LYS A 169 -6.71 -8.98 -14.47
N THR A 170 -6.89 -8.27 -15.56
CA THR A 170 -7.74 -8.74 -16.64
C THR A 170 -7.00 -9.90 -17.33
N LEU A 171 -7.61 -11.08 -17.37
CA LEU A 171 -7.11 -12.24 -18.11
C LEU A 171 -7.19 -11.98 -19.61
#